data_3d36a7fb4870e8d75a6f682d669f1873
#
_entry.id   3d36a7fb4870e8d75a6f682d669f1873
#
_cell.length_a   1.000
_cell.length_b   1.000
_cell.length_c   1.000
_cell.angle_alpha   90.00
_cell.angle_beta   90.00
_cell.angle_gamma   90.00
#
_symmetry.space_group_name_H-M   'P 1'
#
loop_
_entity.id
_entity.type
_entity.pdbx_description
1 polymer ?
#
loop_
_entity_poly.entity_id
_entity_poly.type
_entity_poly.pdbx_seq_one_letter_code
_entity_poly.pdbx_strand_id
1 'polypeptide(L)'
;MKLMSIAMLMVSVVAVAQRPPPPQRSVIESTPPVAQNEAEKKVLDVLDDMDKNQRRGNMTVPTDDGRLLRALVESTGAKTVVELGLSIGYSATWMCLGLRKTGGHLTTYEIDPERAKKARANFKRAGVEDLVTIVEGNAHETLKNFKGTIDIVFLDADKEGYLDYLNTLLPLVRPGGLIVAHNMTPRMADPKYLKAVTTNPDLETVFVNKEAAGVGITLKKR
;
A
#
# COMPACT_ATOMS: atom_id res chain seq x y z
N MET A 1 0.33 -80.76 41.68
CA MET A 1 1.04 -80.08 40.56
C MET A 1 0.07 -79.04 40.01
N LYS A 2 0.32 -77.77 40.30
CA LYS A 2 -0.48 -76.62 39.79
C LYS A 2 0.32 -75.99 38.65
N LEU A 3 -0.26 -76.06 37.44
CA LEU A 3 0.26 -75.31 36.28
C LEU A 3 -0.09 -73.82 36.46
N MET A 4 0.93 -72.96 36.50
CA MET A 4 0.76 -71.50 36.38
C MET A 4 0.85 -71.13 34.89
N SER A 5 -0.27 -70.64 34.32
CA SER A 5 -0.30 -70.05 33.02
C SER A 5 0.18 -68.63 33.10
N ILE A 6 1.30 -68.33 32.42
CA ILE A 6 1.82 -66.98 32.22
C ILE A 6 1.13 -66.38 31.02
N ALA A 7 0.26 -65.37 31.21
CA ALA A 7 -0.32 -64.61 30.14
C ALA A 7 0.70 -63.51 29.73
N MET A 8 1.19 -63.61 28.48
CA MET A 8 2.11 -62.65 27.90
C MET A 8 1.29 -61.48 27.29
N LEU A 9 1.36 -60.30 27.92
CA LEU A 9 0.70 -59.12 27.48
C LEU A 9 1.51 -58.50 26.35
N MET A 10 1.00 -58.58 25.12
CA MET A 10 1.61 -57.89 23.96
C MET A 10 1.16 -56.42 23.99
N VAL A 11 2.06 -55.50 24.29
CA VAL A 11 1.82 -54.07 24.14
C VAL A 11 2.15 -53.66 22.70
N SER A 12 1.11 -53.37 21.92
CA SER A 12 1.26 -52.83 20.57
C SER A 12 1.63 -51.35 20.66
N VAL A 13 2.90 -51.01 20.37
CA VAL A 13 3.33 -49.63 20.22
C VAL A 13 2.85 -49.14 18.85
N VAL A 14 1.78 -48.32 18.85
CA VAL A 14 1.35 -47.61 17.66
C VAL A 14 2.32 -46.43 17.45
N ALA A 15 3.21 -46.58 16.49
CA ALA A 15 4.05 -45.48 16.04
C ALA A 15 3.17 -44.42 15.35
N VAL A 16 2.92 -43.33 16.03
CA VAL A 16 2.31 -42.13 15.43
C VAL A 16 3.32 -41.53 14.48
N ALA A 17 3.15 -41.75 13.19
CA ALA A 17 3.95 -41.10 12.16
C ALA A 17 3.76 -39.58 12.27
N GLN A 18 4.77 -38.88 12.76
CA GLN A 18 4.79 -37.42 12.76
C GLN A 18 4.73 -36.94 11.31
N ARG A 19 3.72 -36.17 10.96
CA ARG A 19 3.69 -35.48 9.66
C ARG A 19 4.96 -34.63 9.53
N PRO A 20 5.64 -34.70 8.38
CA PRO A 20 6.78 -33.82 8.15
C PRO A 20 6.31 -32.37 8.30
N PRO A 21 7.13 -31.47 8.87
CA PRO A 21 6.79 -30.07 8.94
C PRO A 21 6.50 -29.54 7.52
N PRO A 22 5.53 -28.61 7.36
CA PRO A 22 5.26 -28.02 6.08
C PRO A 22 6.57 -27.41 5.52
N PRO A 23 6.79 -27.45 4.20
CA PRO A 23 7.97 -26.87 3.60
C PRO A 23 8.07 -25.41 4.04
N GLN A 24 9.23 -25.03 4.60
CA GLN A 24 9.49 -23.63 4.90
C GLN A 24 9.39 -22.85 3.59
N ARG A 25 8.37 -22.00 3.45
CA ARG A 25 8.32 -21.05 2.36
C ARG A 25 9.56 -20.16 2.52
N SER A 26 10.44 -20.17 1.51
CA SER A 26 11.50 -19.17 1.42
C SER A 26 10.82 -17.80 1.31
N VAL A 27 10.87 -17.01 2.36
CA VAL A 27 10.46 -15.61 2.32
C VAL A 27 11.52 -14.92 1.47
N ILE A 28 11.12 -14.38 0.32
CA ILE A 28 12.00 -13.48 -0.45
C ILE A 28 12.05 -12.19 0.36
N GLU A 29 13.14 -12.00 1.08
CA GLU A 29 13.37 -10.77 1.84
C GLU A 29 13.67 -9.63 0.85
N SER A 30 12.97 -8.52 1.00
CA SER A 30 13.24 -7.32 0.22
C SER A 30 14.58 -6.73 0.59
N THR A 31 15.49 -6.63 -0.37
CA THR A 31 16.75 -5.92 -0.17
C THR A 31 16.52 -4.41 -0.07
N PRO A 32 17.29 -3.68 0.75
CA PRO A 32 17.21 -2.22 0.78
C PRO A 32 17.39 -1.61 -0.62
N PRO A 33 16.66 -0.53 -0.95
CA PRO A 33 16.82 0.13 -2.23
C PRO A 33 18.21 0.78 -2.34
N VAL A 34 18.80 0.73 -3.53
CA VAL A 34 20.09 1.34 -3.82
C VAL A 34 19.87 2.66 -4.55
N ALA A 35 20.41 3.76 -4.02
CA ALA A 35 20.29 5.08 -4.62
C ALA A 35 21.10 5.19 -5.92
N GLN A 36 20.56 5.82 -6.95
CA GLN A 36 21.27 6.10 -8.20
C GLN A 36 22.16 7.36 -8.12
N ASN A 37 21.85 8.28 -7.20
CA ASN A 37 22.55 9.54 -7.01
C ASN A 37 22.28 10.13 -5.62
N GLU A 38 22.97 11.23 -5.28
CA GLU A 38 22.86 11.88 -3.97
C GLU A 38 21.45 12.42 -3.68
N ALA A 39 20.73 12.91 -4.67
CA ALA A 39 19.36 13.40 -4.47
C ALA A 39 18.40 12.25 -4.12
N GLU A 40 18.54 11.09 -4.76
CA GLU A 40 17.77 9.89 -4.42
C GLU A 40 18.19 9.35 -3.06
N LYS A 41 19.49 9.33 -2.75
CA LYS A 41 20.02 8.92 -1.46
C LYS A 41 19.40 9.73 -0.33
N LYS A 42 19.34 11.06 -0.47
CA LYS A 42 18.72 11.94 0.52
C LYS A 42 17.26 11.55 0.81
N VAL A 43 16.48 11.22 -0.21
CA VAL A 43 15.08 10.78 -0.05
C VAL A 43 15.02 9.45 0.68
N LEU A 44 15.86 8.48 0.30
CA LEU A 44 15.91 7.15 0.91
C LEU A 44 16.36 7.22 2.39
N ASP A 45 17.32 8.09 2.72
CA ASP A 45 17.75 8.32 4.11
C ASP A 45 16.59 8.88 4.98
N VAL A 46 15.78 9.78 4.43
CA VAL A 46 14.58 10.31 5.12
C VAL A 46 13.51 9.23 5.26
N LEU A 47 13.27 8.42 4.25
CA LEU A 47 12.33 7.29 4.32
C LEU A 47 12.76 6.26 5.39
N ASP A 48 14.04 5.95 5.48
CA ASP A 48 14.59 5.07 6.51
C ASP A 48 14.39 5.64 7.92
N ASP A 49 14.65 6.95 8.11
CA ASP A 49 14.38 7.63 9.37
C ASP A 49 12.88 7.64 9.73
N MET A 50 12.00 7.90 8.74
CA MET A 50 10.56 7.85 8.96
C MET A 50 10.09 6.46 9.38
N ASP A 51 10.64 5.41 8.76
CA ASP A 51 10.31 4.03 9.08
C ASP A 51 10.77 3.64 10.50
N LYS A 52 11.99 3.98 10.86
CA LYS A 52 12.60 3.62 12.16
C LYS A 52 12.07 4.45 13.32
N ASN A 53 11.89 5.76 13.11
CA ASN A 53 11.73 6.71 14.22
C ASN A 53 10.35 7.39 14.25
N GLN A 54 9.58 7.37 13.17
CA GLN A 54 8.32 8.10 13.10
C GLN A 54 7.08 7.19 12.89
N ARG A 55 7.26 5.88 12.69
CA ARG A 55 6.14 4.94 12.48
C ARG A 55 5.25 4.81 13.71
N ARG A 56 5.84 4.86 14.90
CA ARG A 56 5.07 4.70 16.15
C ARG A 56 4.08 5.84 16.35
N GLY A 57 2.78 5.49 16.44
CA GLY A 57 1.69 6.47 16.61
C GLY A 57 1.23 7.14 15.31
N ASN A 58 1.81 6.79 14.17
CA ASN A 58 1.39 7.26 12.86
C ASN A 58 1.00 6.07 11.96
N MET A 59 0.04 6.31 11.07
CA MET A 59 -0.38 5.32 10.08
C MET A 59 0.53 5.46 8.84
N THR A 60 1.30 4.42 8.54
CA THR A 60 2.20 4.39 7.38
C THR A 60 2.10 3.05 6.69
N VAL A 61 2.16 3.03 5.39
CA VAL A 61 2.21 1.79 4.60
C VAL A 61 3.49 0.99 4.91
N PRO A 62 3.49 -0.33 4.74
CA PRO A 62 4.74 -1.11 4.73
C PRO A 62 5.73 -0.58 3.69
N THR A 63 7.01 -0.77 3.94
CA THR A 63 8.09 -0.32 3.02
C THR A 63 7.94 -0.89 1.62
N ASP A 64 7.56 -2.16 1.49
CA ASP A 64 7.36 -2.80 0.18
C ASP A 64 6.16 -2.24 -0.59
N ASP A 65 5.09 -1.83 0.12
CA ASP A 65 3.95 -1.18 -0.51
C ASP A 65 4.33 0.24 -0.99
N GLY A 66 5.15 0.96 -0.22
CA GLY A 66 5.74 2.24 -0.68
C GLY A 66 6.62 2.08 -1.91
N ARG A 67 7.46 1.05 -1.96
CA ARG A 67 8.29 0.70 -3.14
C ARG A 67 7.45 0.32 -4.35
N LEU A 68 6.35 -0.40 -4.12
CA LEU A 68 5.37 -0.72 -5.17
C LEU A 68 4.76 0.56 -5.76
N LEU A 69 4.36 1.52 -4.90
CA LEU A 69 3.83 2.81 -5.36
C LEU A 69 4.84 3.57 -6.23
N ARG A 70 6.13 3.64 -5.81
CA ARG A 70 7.20 4.21 -6.64
C ARG A 70 7.27 3.51 -7.99
N ALA A 71 7.32 2.18 -8.00
CA ALA A 71 7.44 1.40 -9.23
C ALA A 71 6.26 1.63 -10.18
N LEU A 72 5.03 1.72 -9.66
CA LEU A 72 3.84 2.03 -10.45
C LEU A 72 3.90 3.43 -11.05
N VAL A 73 4.28 4.45 -10.27
CA VAL A 73 4.42 5.83 -10.76
C VAL A 73 5.47 5.91 -11.88
N GLU A 74 6.64 5.32 -11.67
CA GLU A 74 7.76 5.39 -12.61
C GLU A 74 7.48 4.58 -13.88
N SER A 75 7.00 3.33 -13.75
CA SER A 75 6.74 2.44 -14.89
C SER A 75 5.59 2.87 -15.80
N THR A 76 4.59 3.55 -15.25
CA THR A 76 3.46 4.08 -16.03
C THR A 76 3.75 5.46 -16.62
N GLY A 77 4.86 6.10 -16.25
CA GLY A 77 5.17 7.47 -16.62
C GLY A 77 4.18 8.48 -16.02
N ALA A 78 3.57 8.16 -14.87
CA ALA A 78 2.54 9.00 -14.26
C ALA A 78 3.04 10.41 -13.96
N LYS A 79 2.26 11.40 -14.34
CA LYS A 79 2.53 12.84 -14.09
C LYS A 79 1.56 13.46 -13.11
N THR A 80 0.34 12.96 -13.05
CA THR A 80 -0.70 13.46 -12.13
C THR A 80 -1.11 12.34 -11.19
N VAL A 81 -0.69 12.44 -9.94
CA VAL A 81 -1.03 11.48 -8.88
C VAL A 81 -1.89 12.15 -7.83
N VAL A 82 -2.94 11.47 -7.40
CA VAL A 82 -3.83 11.90 -6.32
C VAL A 82 -3.78 10.88 -5.20
N GLU A 83 -3.52 11.31 -3.97
CA GLU A 83 -3.50 10.48 -2.78
C GLU A 83 -4.55 10.92 -1.78
N LEU A 84 -5.28 9.98 -1.19
CA LEU A 84 -6.22 10.21 -0.09
C LEU A 84 -5.71 9.50 1.16
N GLY A 85 -5.37 10.31 2.20
CA GLY A 85 -4.74 9.81 3.42
C GLY A 85 -3.21 9.95 3.39
N LEU A 86 -2.71 11.17 3.66
CA LEU A 86 -1.29 11.49 3.66
C LEU A 86 -0.55 10.99 4.90
N SER A 87 -1.19 11.07 6.08
CA SER A 87 -0.52 10.88 7.37
C SER A 87 0.76 11.75 7.47
N ILE A 88 1.91 11.15 7.78
CA ILE A 88 3.20 11.85 7.87
C ILE A 88 3.96 11.92 6.54
N GLY A 89 3.35 11.50 5.42
CA GLY A 89 3.90 11.61 4.06
C GLY A 89 4.80 10.46 3.62
N TYR A 90 4.70 9.28 4.24
CA TYR A 90 5.60 8.17 3.91
C TYR A 90 5.35 7.61 2.50
N SER A 91 4.10 7.25 2.15
CA SER A 91 3.68 6.83 0.81
C SER A 91 3.96 7.90 -0.25
N ALA A 92 3.58 9.16 0.07
CA ALA A 92 3.85 10.32 -0.78
C ALA A 92 5.33 10.48 -1.11
N THR A 93 6.23 10.30 -0.13
CA THR A 93 7.69 10.41 -0.34
C THR A 93 8.20 9.30 -1.27
N TRP A 94 7.66 8.07 -1.17
CA TRP A 94 7.97 6.99 -2.12
C TRP A 94 7.48 7.33 -3.53
N MET A 95 6.27 7.85 -3.68
CA MET A 95 5.74 8.27 -5.00
C MET A 95 6.55 9.43 -5.59
N CYS A 96 7.05 10.36 -4.77
CA CYS A 96 7.91 11.46 -5.22
C CYS A 96 9.22 11.00 -5.87
N LEU A 97 9.77 9.84 -5.49
CA LEU A 97 10.92 9.25 -6.21
C LEU A 97 10.58 8.96 -7.68
N GLY A 98 9.41 8.38 -7.95
CA GLY A 98 8.92 8.14 -9.29
C GLY A 98 8.56 9.45 -10.02
N LEU A 99 7.85 10.36 -9.35
CA LEU A 99 7.44 11.65 -9.92
C LEU A 99 8.62 12.53 -10.32
N ARG A 100 9.73 12.48 -9.59
CA ARG A 100 10.96 13.16 -9.98
C ARG A 100 11.51 12.66 -11.32
N LYS A 101 11.33 11.36 -11.64
CA LYS A 101 11.74 10.78 -12.93
C LYS A 101 10.77 11.11 -14.05
N THR A 102 9.48 11.14 -13.74
CA THR A 102 8.44 11.40 -14.76
C THR A 102 8.19 12.88 -15.01
N GLY A 103 8.66 13.77 -14.13
CA GLY A 103 8.32 15.20 -14.16
C GLY A 103 6.88 15.48 -13.76
N GLY A 104 6.33 14.65 -12.88
CA GLY A 104 4.95 14.73 -12.41
C GLY A 104 4.77 15.45 -11.07
N HIS A 105 3.53 15.46 -10.57
CA HIS A 105 3.13 16.14 -9.34
C HIS A 105 2.11 15.31 -8.57
N LEU A 106 2.17 15.37 -7.24
CA LEU A 106 1.25 14.73 -6.30
C LEU A 106 0.33 15.76 -5.67
N THR A 107 -0.99 15.53 -5.73
CA THR A 107 -1.94 16.20 -4.86
C THR A 107 -2.42 15.21 -3.80
N THR A 108 -2.23 15.54 -2.53
CA THR A 108 -2.58 14.64 -1.42
C THR A 108 -3.50 15.33 -0.43
N TYR A 109 -4.38 14.55 0.20
CA TYR A 109 -5.44 15.03 1.10
C TYR A 109 -5.20 14.48 2.51
N GLU A 110 -5.28 15.39 3.51
CA GLU A 110 -5.14 15.02 4.93
C GLU A 110 -6.11 15.84 5.79
N ILE A 111 -6.84 15.16 6.66
CA ILE A 111 -7.81 15.80 7.54
C ILE A 111 -7.17 16.34 8.82
N ASP A 112 -6.05 15.74 9.25
CA ASP A 112 -5.34 16.11 10.48
C ASP A 112 -4.22 17.12 10.19
N PRO A 113 -4.35 18.40 10.64
CA PRO A 113 -3.35 19.43 10.36
C PRO A 113 -1.99 19.14 11.00
N GLU A 114 -1.95 18.43 12.13
CA GLU A 114 -0.66 18.07 12.75
C GLU A 114 0.08 16.98 11.95
N ARG A 115 -0.64 16.05 11.31
CA ARG A 115 -0.06 15.11 10.37
C ARG A 115 0.42 15.81 9.10
N ALA A 116 -0.39 16.68 8.53
CA ALA A 116 0.00 17.49 7.37
C ALA A 116 1.26 18.31 7.66
N LYS A 117 1.38 18.93 8.85
CA LYS A 117 2.57 19.66 9.29
C LYS A 117 3.82 18.78 9.36
N LYS A 118 3.69 17.55 9.92
CA LYS A 118 4.79 16.57 9.96
C LYS A 118 5.21 16.16 8.54
N ALA A 119 4.24 15.90 7.65
CA ALA A 119 4.51 15.57 6.26
C ALA A 119 5.28 16.68 5.54
N ARG A 120 4.89 17.95 5.71
CA ARG A 120 5.64 19.11 5.15
C ARG A 120 7.10 19.13 5.62
N ALA A 121 7.33 18.86 6.91
CA ALA A 121 8.69 18.79 7.44
C ALA A 121 9.50 17.65 6.82
N ASN A 122 8.89 16.47 6.64
CA ASN A 122 9.53 15.33 5.98
C ASN A 122 9.82 15.61 4.50
N PHE A 123 8.89 16.21 3.75
CA PHE A 123 9.09 16.60 2.36
C PHE A 123 10.25 17.58 2.20
N LYS A 124 10.35 18.59 3.07
CA LYS A 124 11.46 19.53 3.08
C LYS A 124 12.80 18.84 3.37
N ARG A 125 12.84 17.92 4.34
CA ARG A 125 14.04 17.11 4.63
C ARG A 125 14.46 16.27 3.42
N ALA A 126 13.49 15.65 2.74
CA ALA A 126 13.69 14.84 1.55
C ALA A 126 14.01 15.69 0.29
N GLY A 127 13.69 16.99 0.30
CA GLY A 127 13.83 17.89 -0.85
C GLY A 127 12.86 17.51 -1.98
N VAL A 128 11.59 17.21 -1.61
CA VAL A 128 10.51 16.85 -2.55
C VAL A 128 9.28 17.74 -2.40
N GLU A 129 9.38 18.80 -1.60
CA GLU A 129 8.26 19.70 -1.31
C GLU A 129 7.66 20.38 -2.54
N ASP A 130 8.43 20.59 -3.57
CA ASP A 130 8.01 21.16 -4.87
C ASP A 130 7.20 20.19 -5.72
N LEU A 131 7.24 18.90 -5.41
CA LEU A 131 6.48 17.85 -6.11
C LEU A 131 5.12 17.57 -5.47
N VAL A 132 4.77 18.23 -4.34
CA VAL A 132 3.59 17.86 -3.55
C VAL A 132 2.73 19.08 -3.21
N THR A 133 1.44 18.98 -3.50
CA THR A 133 0.41 19.87 -2.96
C THR A 133 -0.38 19.14 -1.89
N ILE A 134 -0.39 19.65 -0.65
CA ILE A 134 -1.23 19.12 0.44
C ILE A 134 -2.51 19.95 0.52
N VAL A 135 -3.66 19.27 0.40
CA VAL A 135 -4.99 19.82 0.64
C VAL A 135 -5.44 19.37 2.03
N GLU A 136 -5.50 20.31 2.96
CA GLU A 136 -5.96 20.02 4.32
C GLU A 136 -7.49 20.07 4.40
N GLY A 137 -8.07 19.14 5.16
CA GLY A 137 -9.51 19.03 5.39
C GLY A 137 -10.12 17.70 4.99
N ASN A 138 -11.42 17.61 5.13
CA ASN A 138 -12.18 16.40 4.78
C ASN A 138 -12.15 16.16 3.26
N ALA A 139 -11.58 15.03 2.84
CA ALA A 139 -11.46 14.68 1.43
C ALA A 139 -12.83 14.53 0.74
N HIS A 140 -13.88 14.08 1.43
CA HIS A 140 -15.25 14.00 0.88
C HIS A 140 -15.80 15.36 0.44
N GLU A 141 -15.29 16.44 1.01
CA GLU A 141 -15.69 17.80 0.67
C GLU A 141 -14.72 18.45 -0.32
N THR A 142 -13.42 18.35 -0.04
CA THR A 142 -12.37 19.08 -0.76
C THR A 142 -12.05 18.46 -2.12
N LEU A 143 -12.21 17.14 -2.27
CA LEU A 143 -11.93 16.41 -3.50
C LEU A 143 -12.76 16.88 -4.70
N LYS A 144 -13.98 17.37 -4.46
CA LYS A 144 -14.88 17.94 -5.48
C LYS A 144 -14.26 19.12 -6.24
N ASN A 145 -13.25 19.76 -5.65
CA ASN A 145 -12.54 20.88 -6.25
C ASN A 145 -11.37 20.45 -7.14
N PHE A 146 -10.98 19.17 -7.11
CA PHE A 146 -9.92 18.66 -7.98
C PHE A 146 -10.33 18.79 -9.45
N LYS A 147 -9.40 19.27 -10.27
CA LYS A 147 -9.58 19.45 -11.72
C LYS A 147 -8.39 18.84 -12.46
N GLY A 148 -8.66 18.23 -13.58
CA GLY A 148 -7.64 17.65 -14.45
C GLY A 148 -7.77 16.14 -14.59
N THR A 149 -6.91 15.60 -15.45
CA THR A 149 -6.82 14.16 -15.72
C THR A 149 -5.83 13.52 -14.78
N ILE A 150 -6.17 12.35 -14.24
CA ILE A 150 -5.37 11.63 -13.25
C ILE A 150 -4.75 10.40 -13.90
N ASP A 151 -3.46 10.18 -13.64
CA ASP A 151 -2.74 8.95 -14.03
C ASP A 151 -2.89 7.85 -12.98
N ILE A 152 -2.70 8.21 -11.69
CA ILE A 152 -2.80 7.28 -10.56
C ILE A 152 -3.57 7.93 -9.42
N VAL A 153 -4.53 7.18 -8.86
CA VAL A 153 -5.15 7.47 -7.56
C VAL A 153 -4.59 6.48 -6.54
N PHE A 154 -4.20 6.96 -5.37
CA PHE A 154 -3.88 6.13 -4.22
C PHE A 154 -4.89 6.36 -3.09
N LEU A 155 -5.57 5.31 -2.65
CA LEU A 155 -6.60 5.33 -1.61
C LEU A 155 -6.04 4.70 -0.32
N ASP A 156 -5.81 5.49 0.72
CA ASP A 156 -5.41 5.01 2.06
C ASP A 156 -6.00 5.87 3.19
N ALA A 157 -7.21 6.42 2.97
CA ALA A 157 -8.01 7.14 3.96
C ALA A 157 -8.97 6.20 4.71
N ASP A 158 -10.13 6.70 5.13
CA ASP A 158 -11.21 5.93 5.73
C ASP A 158 -11.79 4.90 4.74
N LYS A 159 -11.88 3.65 5.17
CA LYS A 159 -12.22 2.53 4.27
C LYS A 159 -13.68 2.57 3.80
N GLU A 160 -14.57 3.09 4.64
CA GLU A 160 -15.99 3.29 4.32
C GLU A 160 -16.19 4.32 3.20
N GLY A 161 -15.25 5.27 3.06
CA GLY A 161 -15.25 6.29 2.00
C GLY A 161 -14.74 5.83 0.64
N TYR A 162 -14.12 4.65 0.53
CA TYR A 162 -13.44 4.21 -0.70
C TYR A 162 -14.36 4.18 -1.93
N LEU A 163 -15.62 3.76 -1.78
CA LEU A 163 -16.58 3.77 -2.88
C LEU A 163 -16.94 5.20 -3.33
N ASP A 164 -17.08 6.13 -2.40
CA ASP A 164 -17.35 7.54 -2.70
C ASP A 164 -16.17 8.19 -3.41
N TYR A 165 -14.94 7.94 -2.93
CA TYR A 165 -13.72 8.38 -3.59
C TYR A 165 -13.57 7.80 -4.99
N LEU A 166 -13.85 6.50 -5.16
CA LEU A 166 -13.86 5.87 -6.48
C LEU A 166 -14.85 6.55 -7.43
N ASN A 167 -16.08 6.75 -7.00
CA ASN A 167 -17.12 7.37 -7.82
C ASN A 167 -16.76 8.81 -8.23
N THR A 168 -16.10 9.54 -7.35
CA THR A 168 -15.68 10.92 -7.59
C THR A 168 -14.48 10.99 -8.54
N LEU A 169 -13.50 10.11 -8.39
CA LEU A 169 -12.22 10.19 -9.12
C LEU A 169 -12.17 9.36 -10.39
N LEU A 170 -12.89 8.22 -10.46
CA LEU A 170 -12.87 7.35 -11.65
C LEU A 170 -13.18 8.07 -12.97
N PRO A 171 -14.13 9.02 -13.04
CA PRO A 171 -14.35 9.79 -14.26
C PRO A 171 -13.14 10.61 -14.70
N LEU A 172 -12.29 11.03 -13.76
CA LEU A 172 -11.09 11.84 -13.99
C LEU A 172 -9.84 11.00 -14.30
N VAL A 173 -9.84 9.72 -13.94
CA VAL A 173 -8.75 8.81 -14.28
C VAL A 173 -8.75 8.55 -15.78
N ARG A 174 -7.60 8.73 -16.44
CA ARG A 174 -7.50 8.45 -17.87
C ARG A 174 -7.66 6.96 -18.20
N PRO A 175 -8.05 6.60 -19.43
CA PRO A 175 -7.89 5.22 -19.91
C PRO A 175 -6.43 4.76 -19.79
N GLY A 176 -6.21 3.56 -19.22
CA GLY A 176 -4.87 3.05 -18.88
C GLY A 176 -4.29 3.63 -17.59
N GLY A 177 -5.05 4.45 -16.84
CA GLY A 177 -4.68 4.91 -15.50
C GLY A 177 -5.02 3.90 -14.42
N LEU A 178 -4.50 4.10 -13.21
CA LEU A 178 -4.60 3.16 -12.10
C LEU A 178 -5.33 3.77 -10.90
N ILE A 179 -6.11 2.93 -10.22
CA ILE A 179 -6.58 3.17 -8.86
C ILE A 179 -5.92 2.13 -7.96
N VAL A 180 -5.08 2.58 -7.03
CA VAL A 180 -4.36 1.74 -6.08
C VAL A 180 -5.00 1.92 -4.71
N ALA A 181 -5.48 0.84 -4.10
CA ALA A 181 -6.14 0.89 -2.80
C ALA A 181 -5.38 0.07 -1.77
N HIS A 182 -5.09 0.65 -0.62
CA HIS A 182 -4.43 -0.02 0.49
C HIS A 182 -5.43 -0.69 1.45
N ASN A 183 -4.95 -1.60 2.30
CA ASN A 183 -5.75 -2.39 3.25
C ASN A 183 -6.81 -3.30 2.58
N MET A 184 -6.46 -3.90 1.45
CA MET A 184 -7.32 -4.78 0.66
C MET A 184 -7.25 -6.24 1.12
N THR A 185 -7.41 -6.48 2.41
CA THR A 185 -7.59 -7.81 2.98
C THR A 185 -9.07 -8.11 3.20
N PRO A 186 -9.50 -9.39 3.30
CA PRO A 186 -10.91 -9.74 3.54
C PRO A 186 -11.51 -9.14 4.84
N ARG A 187 -10.66 -8.74 5.79
CA ARG A 187 -11.09 -8.15 7.07
C ARG A 187 -11.23 -6.63 7.04
N MET A 188 -10.54 -5.97 6.11
CA MET A 188 -10.39 -4.51 6.12
C MET A 188 -11.07 -3.84 4.92
N ALA A 189 -11.14 -4.53 3.78
CA ALA A 189 -11.70 -3.97 2.57
C ALA A 189 -13.23 -3.79 2.66
N ASP A 190 -13.72 -2.63 2.22
CA ASP A 190 -15.16 -2.40 2.10
C ASP A 190 -15.75 -3.30 0.99
N PRO A 191 -16.76 -4.14 1.29
CA PRO A 191 -17.38 -5.02 0.30
C PRO A 191 -18.02 -4.28 -0.88
N LYS A 192 -18.52 -3.06 -0.69
CA LYS A 192 -19.12 -2.25 -1.76
C LYS A 192 -18.05 -1.77 -2.74
N TYR A 193 -16.90 -1.30 -2.20
CA TYR A 193 -15.74 -0.94 -3.02
C TYR A 193 -15.23 -2.15 -3.79
N LEU A 194 -15.00 -3.29 -3.12
CA LEU A 194 -14.55 -4.53 -3.76
C LEU A 194 -15.48 -4.92 -4.92
N LYS A 195 -16.81 -4.92 -4.69
CA LYS A 195 -17.79 -5.20 -5.74
C LYS A 195 -17.64 -4.23 -6.92
N ALA A 196 -17.53 -2.93 -6.65
CA ALA A 196 -17.43 -1.92 -7.70
C ALA A 196 -16.22 -2.11 -8.60
N VAL A 197 -15.03 -2.43 -8.03
CA VAL A 197 -13.80 -2.59 -8.82
C VAL A 197 -13.64 -3.97 -9.47
N THR A 198 -14.38 -5.00 -9.01
CA THR A 198 -14.27 -6.37 -9.54
C THR A 198 -15.40 -6.76 -10.49
N THR A 199 -16.50 -6.01 -10.54
CA THR A 199 -17.65 -6.32 -11.42
C THR A 199 -17.88 -5.28 -12.52
N ASN A 200 -17.16 -4.16 -12.52
CA ASN A 200 -17.24 -3.16 -13.58
C ASN A 200 -16.46 -3.65 -14.81
N PRO A 201 -17.10 -3.81 -15.99
CA PRO A 201 -16.44 -4.30 -17.21
C PRO A 201 -15.32 -3.40 -17.73
N ASP A 202 -15.32 -2.12 -17.36
CA ASP A 202 -14.29 -1.15 -17.75
C ASP A 202 -13.06 -1.17 -16.84
N LEU A 203 -13.07 -2.01 -15.79
CA LEU A 203 -12.00 -2.12 -14.81
C LEU A 203 -11.39 -3.53 -14.85
N GLU A 204 -10.11 -3.60 -14.50
CA GLU A 204 -9.39 -4.86 -14.24
C GLU A 204 -8.65 -4.73 -12.92
N THR A 205 -8.93 -5.59 -11.97
CA THR A 205 -8.39 -5.49 -10.62
C THR A 205 -7.60 -6.73 -10.22
N VAL A 206 -6.39 -6.52 -9.70
CA VAL A 206 -5.59 -7.55 -9.06
C VAL A 206 -5.28 -7.17 -7.61
N PHE A 207 -5.17 -8.17 -6.74
CA PHE A 207 -4.82 -7.97 -5.34
C PHE A 207 -3.47 -8.62 -5.04
N VAL A 208 -2.54 -7.84 -4.50
CA VAL A 208 -1.19 -8.26 -4.11
C VAL A 208 -0.99 -8.09 -2.60
N ASN A 209 0.06 -8.69 -2.04
CA ASN A 209 0.44 -8.58 -0.62
C ASN A 209 -0.71 -8.94 0.35
N LYS A 210 -1.56 -9.90 0.00
CA LYS A 210 -2.78 -10.27 0.76
C LYS A 210 -2.49 -10.80 2.16
N GLU A 211 -1.27 -11.27 2.41
CA GLU A 211 -0.81 -11.79 3.71
C GLU A 211 -0.38 -10.66 4.66
N ALA A 212 -0.18 -9.45 4.13
CA ALA A 212 0.11 -8.23 4.88
C ALA A 212 -1.13 -7.31 4.91
N ALA A 213 -0.97 -6.03 4.61
CA ALA A 213 -2.09 -5.08 4.55
C ALA A 213 -2.98 -5.28 3.32
N GLY A 214 -2.45 -5.83 2.25
CA GLY A 214 -3.13 -6.01 0.97
C GLY A 214 -3.23 -4.73 0.15
N VAL A 215 -2.89 -4.84 -1.13
CA VAL A 215 -3.00 -3.73 -2.09
C VAL A 215 -3.84 -4.19 -3.28
N GLY A 216 -4.89 -3.44 -3.59
CA GLY A 216 -5.68 -3.60 -4.81
C GLY A 216 -5.14 -2.67 -5.89
N ILE A 217 -4.83 -3.20 -7.06
CA ILE A 217 -4.40 -2.41 -8.22
C ILE A 217 -5.48 -2.57 -9.29
N THR A 218 -6.18 -1.49 -9.57
CA THR A 218 -7.29 -1.45 -10.52
C THR A 218 -6.88 -0.62 -11.74
N LEU A 219 -6.85 -1.23 -12.90
CA LEU A 219 -6.64 -0.59 -14.19
C LEU A 219 -7.98 -0.11 -14.74
N LYS A 220 -8.07 1.18 -15.12
CA LYS A 220 -9.13 1.65 -16.00
C LYS A 220 -8.79 1.26 -17.43
N LYS A 221 -9.56 0.33 -18.02
CA LYS A 221 -9.32 -0.18 -19.38
C LYS A 221 -9.40 0.94 -20.42
N ARG A 222 -8.80 0.69 -21.58
CA ARG A 222 -8.81 1.61 -22.74
C ARG A 222 -10.03 1.39 -23.61
#